data_1c2adaab2c3f9f6960acd84393002d12
#
_entry.id   1c2adaab2c3f9f6960acd84393002d12
#
_cell.length_a   1.000
_cell.length_b   1.000
_cell.length_c   1.000
_cell.angle_alpha   90.00
_cell.angle_beta   90.00
_cell.angle_gamma   90.00
#
_symmetry.space_group_name_H-M   'P 1'
#
loop_
_entity.id
_entity.type
_entity.pdbx_description
1 polymer ?
#
loop_
_entity_poly.entity_id
_entity_poly.type
_entity_poly.pdbx_seq_one_letter_code
_entity_poly.pdbx_strand_id
1 'polypeptide(L)'
;MDGTLLHTEPVAHALVIPGRTRSSYLAPTVMEGLVRLSQRLDLVLATGRSWDGMQAAVEGLQRHGVTIAGLCVEDGAKVGMPGSWTVLEPHRQWHRLRSWIDASRDPTWPPFAWQEDFQSCLVARADTYAEAERLAPRFFARAADDDDGPEAGLRVFRDGRKVFLIGEAVNKWQALGVLLGERAASGVGFGDGLNDVCWLTHIERPGTLHGCAPEVLRVVRAAGGIVASQGGHAGITELLRTLEAETR
;
A
#
# COMPACT_ATOMS: atom_id res chain seq x y z
N MET A 1 0.64 -2.09 -4.38
CA MET A 1 0.65 -1.47 -5.73
C MET A 1 2.07 -1.23 -6.22
N ASP A 2 2.93 -0.53 -5.49
CA ASP A 2 4.37 -0.53 -5.78
C ASP A 2 4.91 -1.94 -5.59
N GLY A 3 5.81 -2.38 -6.47
CA GLY A 3 6.33 -3.75 -6.48
C GLY A 3 5.37 -4.78 -7.07
N THR A 4 4.07 -4.53 -7.09
CA THR A 4 3.06 -5.40 -7.70
C THR A 4 2.65 -4.92 -9.10
N LEU A 5 1.97 -3.77 -9.20
CA LEU A 5 1.51 -3.19 -10.48
C LEU A 5 2.55 -2.24 -11.09
N LEU A 6 3.17 -1.43 -10.24
CA LEU A 6 4.11 -0.40 -10.63
C LEU A 6 5.53 -0.82 -10.33
N HIS A 7 6.38 -0.74 -11.33
CA HIS A 7 7.79 -1.12 -11.25
C HIS A 7 8.70 0.05 -11.65
N THR A 8 9.94 0.01 -11.21
CA THR A 8 10.93 1.07 -11.50
C THR A 8 11.70 0.84 -12.78
N GLU A 9 11.56 -0.33 -13.38
CA GLU A 9 12.18 -0.68 -14.66
C GLU A 9 11.37 -0.09 -15.81
N PRO A 10 11.97 0.75 -16.65
CA PRO A 10 11.29 1.31 -17.81
C PRO A 10 11.00 0.23 -18.85
N VAL A 11 9.81 0.30 -19.42
CA VAL A 11 9.38 -0.56 -20.54
C VAL A 11 8.85 0.33 -21.65
N ALA A 12 9.09 -0.07 -22.91
CA ALA A 12 8.60 0.67 -24.07
C ALA A 12 7.07 0.84 -24.00
N HIS A 13 6.62 2.03 -24.32
CA HIS A 13 5.19 2.42 -24.31
C HIS A 13 4.47 2.28 -22.96
N ALA A 14 5.21 2.17 -21.85
CA ALA A 14 4.62 2.12 -20.52
C ALA A 14 3.93 3.45 -20.16
N LEU A 15 2.87 3.37 -19.36
CA LEU A 15 2.38 4.53 -18.63
C LEU A 15 3.43 4.93 -17.59
N VAL A 16 3.94 6.15 -17.71
CA VAL A 16 4.93 6.71 -16.78
C VAL A 16 4.17 7.43 -15.66
N ILE A 17 4.44 7.04 -14.43
CA ILE A 17 3.86 7.65 -13.24
C ILE A 17 4.99 8.38 -12.51
N PRO A 18 4.95 9.71 -12.49
CA PRO A 18 5.94 10.50 -11.80
C PRO A 18 5.98 10.17 -10.30
N GLY A 19 7.15 9.99 -9.76
CA GLY A 19 7.37 9.87 -8.33
C GLY A 19 8.32 10.97 -7.84
N ARG A 20 8.41 11.18 -6.55
CA ARG A 20 9.24 12.25 -5.95
C ARG A 20 10.73 12.12 -6.28
N THR A 21 11.24 10.90 -6.34
CA THR A 21 12.66 10.62 -6.57
C THR A 21 12.92 9.83 -7.83
N ARG A 22 11.96 9.07 -8.29
CA ARG A 22 12.03 8.26 -9.50
C ARG A 22 10.64 7.97 -10.02
N SER A 23 10.50 7.82 -11.31
CA SER A 23 9.25 7.39 -11.95
C SER A 23 9.00 5.90 -11.71
N SER A 24 7.74 5.52 -11.74
CA SER A 24 7.27 4.14 -11.84
C SER A 24 6.62 3.93 -13.20
N TYR A 25 6.59 2.69 -13.65
CA TYR A 25 6.12 2.32 -14.96
C TYR A 25 5.06 1.24 -14.86
N LEU A 26 4.02 1.32 -15.69
CA LEU A 26 3.02 0.29 -15.88
C LEU A 26 3.10 -0.19 -17.33
N ALA A 27 3.43 -1.46 -17.53
CA ALA A 27 3.58 -2.02 -18.87
C ALA A 27 2.26 -2.04 -19.65
N PRO A 28 2.27 -1.91 -20.99
CA PRO A 28 1.07 -1.96 -21.82
C PRO A 28 0.25 -3.24 -21.62
N THR A 29 0.91 -4.40 -21.50
CA THR A 29 0.25 -5.70 -21.28
C THR A 29 -0.50 -5.77 -19.94
N VAL A 30 0.03 -5.12 -18.91
CA VAL A 30 -0.63 -4.97 -17.60
C VAL A 30 -1.85 -4.05 -17.74
N MET A 31 -1.68 -2.91 -18.42
CA MET A 31 -2.77 -1.97 -18.69
C MET A 31 -3.94 -2.65 -19.42
N GLU A 32 -3.67 -3.39 -20.48
CA GLU A 32 -4.68 -4.13 -21.25
C GLU A 32 -5.41 -5.15 -20.37
N GLY A 33 -4.69 -5.90 -19.54
CA GLY A 33 -5.29 -6.85 -18.57
C GLY A 33 -6.20 -6.14 -17.58
N LEU A 34 -5.77 -5.01 -17.01
CA LEU A 34 -6.59 -4.22 -16.09
C LEU A 34 -7.85 -3.66 -16.76
N VAL A 35 -7.75 -3.17 -18.00
CA VAL A 35 -8.93 -2.72 -18.77
C VAL A 35 -9.96 -3.84 -18.91
N ARG A 36 -9.52 -5.04 -19.35
CA ARG A 36 -10.44 -6.17 -19.53
C ARG A 36 -11.05 -6.65 -18.20
N LEU A 37 -10.25 -6.75 -17.16
CA LEU A 37 -10.73 -7.21 -15.85
C LEU A 37 -11.67 -6.20 -15.19
N SER A 38 -11.38 -4.91 -15.28
CA SER A 38 -12.23 -3.87 -14.68
C SER A 38 -13.63 -3.73 -15.32
N GLN A 39 -13.85 -4.37 -16.47
CA GLN A 39 -15.19 -4.47 -17.10
C GLN A 39 -16.06 -5.58 -16.48
N ARG A 40 -15.46 -6.46 -15.67
CA ARG A 40 -16.14 -7.66 -15.11
C ARG A 40 -16.05 -7.74 -13.59
N LEU A 41 -15.03 -7.12 -13.02
CA LEU A 41 -14.71 -7.18 -11.60
C LEU A 41 -14.61 -5.78 -11.02
N ASP A 42 -14.99 -5.62 -9.77
CA ASP A 42 -14.73 -4.40 -8.99
C ASP A 42 -13.23 -4.31 -8.68
N LEU A 43 -12.51 -3.45 -9.40
CA LEU A 43 -11.08 -3.24 -9.20
C LEU A 43 -10.83 -2.25 -8.06
N VAL A 44 -10.17 -2.70 -7.00
CA VAL A 44 -9.73 -1.86 -5.89
C VAL A 44 -8.21 -1.76 -5.89
N LEU A 45 -7.68 -0.55 -5.76
CA LEU A 45 -6.24 -0.31 -5.63
C LEU A 45 -5.89 -0.05 -4.16
N ALA A 46 -5.05 -0.90 -3.58
CA ALA A 46 -4.57 -0.77 -2.20
C ALA A 46 -3.07 -0.43 -2.17
N THR A 47 -2.69 0.60 -1.41
CA THR A 47 -1.32 1.11 -1.38
C THR A 47 -0.97 1.83 -0.08
N GLY A 48 0.32 1.84 0.27
CA GLY A 48 0.86 2.73 1.30
C GLY A 48 1.14 4.16 0.82
N ARG A 49 0.88 4.50 -0.45
CA ARG A 49 1.01 5.89 -0.93
C ARG A 49 -0.11 6.77 -0.38
N SER A 50 0.18 8.07 -0.25
CA SER A 50 -0.83 9.11 -0.09
C SER A 50 -1.70 9.24 -1.34
N TRP A 51 -2.85 9.92 -1.23
CA TRP A 51 -3.66 10.24 -2.42
C TRP A 51 -2.87 11.04 -3.46
N ASP A 52 -2.15 12.07 -3.03
CA ASP A 52 -1.34 12.90 -3.94
C ASP A 52 -0.29 12.07 -4.70
N GLY A 53 0.28 11.06 -4.03
CA GLY A 53 1.21 10.11 -4.64
C GLY A 53 0.56 9.09 -5.57
N MET A 54 -0.78 8.97 -5.53
CA MET A 54 -1.57 8.04 -6.34
C MET A 54 -2.30 8.69 -7.50
N GLN A 55 -2.59 9.98 -7.42
CA GLN A 55 -3.48 10.68 -8.35
C GLN A 55 -3.08 10.47 -9.81
N ALA A 56 -1.81 10.68 -10.15
CA ALA A 56 -1.33 10.50 -11.53
C ALA A 56 -1.51 9.06 -12.04
N ALA A 57 -1.37 8.06 -11.17
CA ALA A 57 -1.59 6.66 -11.54
C ALA A 57 -3.07 6.38 -11.81
N VAL A 58 -3.96 6.84 -10.92
CA VAL A 58 -5.41 6.68 -11.06
C VAL A 58 -5.92 7.36 -12.32
N GLU A 59 -5.55 8.62 -12.55
CA GLU A 59 -5.92 9.37 -13.76
C GLU A 59 -5.37 8.70 -15.04
N GLY A 60 -4.13 8.18 -14.96
CA GLY A 60 -3.53 7.44 -16.06
C GLY A 60 -4.32 6.17 -16.39
N LEU A 61 -4.66 5.36 -15.39
CA LEU A 61 -5.46 4.15 -15.56
C LEU A 61 -6.84 4.46 -16.14
N GLN A 62 -7.54 5.46 -15.60
CA GLN A 62 -8.87 5.87 -16.06
C GLN A 62 -8.85 6.38 -17.50
N ARG A 63 -7.84 7.17 -17.90
CA ARG A 63 -7.69 7.64 -19.30
C ARG A 63 -7.48 6.48 -20.29
N HIS A 64 -6.97 5.35 -19.83
CA HIS A 64 -6.82 4.13 -20.64
C HIS A 64 -8.04 3.20 -20.54
N GLY A 65 -9.12 3.62 -19.89
CA GLY A 65 -10.37 2.85 -19.83
C GLY A 65 -10.46 1.86 -18.67
N VAL A 66 -9.55 1.93 -17.68
CA VAL A 66 -9.67 1.12 -16.47
C VAL A 66 -10.72 1.73 -15.54
N THR A 67 -11.73 0.96 -15.17
CA THR A 67 -12.73 1.32 -14.15
C THR A 67 -12.20 0.95 -12.78
N ILE A 68 -12.09 1.92 -11.87
CA ILE A 68 -11.64 1.73 -10.49
C ILE A 68 -12.85 1.87 -9.58
N ALA A 69 -13.19 0.81 -8.86
CA ALA A 69 -14.33 0.75 -7.94
C ALA A 69 -14.02 1.35 -6.56
N GLY A 70 -12.75 1.39 -6.17
CA GLY A 70 -12.34 1.95 -4.89
C GLY A 70 -10.83 2.05 -4.72
N LEU A 71 -10.45 2.88 -3.77
CA LEU A 71 -9.06 3.14 -3.40
C LEU A 71 -8.88 2.94 -1.90
N CYS A 72 -7.79 2.30 -1.53
CA CYS A 72 -7.29 2.19 -0.18
C CYS A 72 -5.88 2.81 -0.18
N VAL A 73 -5.73 4.00 0.39
CA VAL A 73 -4.47 4.76 0.43
C VAL A 73 -3.98 4.92 1.87
N GLU A 74 -2.74 5.39 2.02
CA GLU A 74 -2.12 5.59 3.34
C GLU A 74 -2.17 4.31 4.20
N ASP A 75 -1.87 3.15 3.57
CA ASP A 75 -1.89 1.81 4.18
C ASP A 75 -3.23 1.41 4.85
N GLY A 76 -4.34 1.96 4.36
CA GLY A 76 -5.68 1.71 4.86
C GLY A 76 -6.26 2.82 5.72
N ALA A 77 -5.49 3.87 6.05
CA ALA A 77 -6.01 4.96 6.87
C ALA A 77 -7.11 5.76 6.17
N LYS A 78 -7.11 5.76 4.84
CA LYS A 78 -8.07 6.51 4.02
C LYS A 78 -8.59 5.63 2.89
N VAL A 79 -9.90 5.55 2.73
CA VAL A 79 -10.56 4.63 1.81
C VAL A 79 -11.75 5.30 1.12
N GLY A 80 -12.01 4.98 -0.15
CA GLY A 80 -13.11 5.55 -0.93
C GLY A 80 -12.69 5.95 -2.33
N MET A 81 -13.32 6.99 -2.86
CA MET A 81 -12.99 7.62 -4.14
C MET A 81 -12.74 9.12 -3.93
N PRO A 82 -12.03 9.80 -4.86
CA PRO A 82 -11.87 11.25 -4.81
C PRO A 82 -13.20 11.97 -4.64
N GLY A 83 -13.29 12.84 -3.63
CA GLY A 83 -14.53 13.54 -3.27
C GLY A 83 -15.44 12.80 -2.28
N SER A 84 -15.18 11.51 -1.99
CA SER A 84 -15.96 10.70 -1.05
C SER A 84 -15.04 9.77 -0.26
N TRP A 85 -14.22 10.36 0.59
CA TRP A 85 -13.28 9.63 1.44
C TRP A 85 -13.85 9.31 2.81
N THR A 86 -13.60 8.07 3.28
CA THR A 86 -13.72 7.67 4.67
C THR A 86 -12.33 7.57 5.28
N VAL A 87 -12.12 8.23 6.42
CA VAL A 87 -10.91 8.12 7.23
C VAL A 87 -11.20 7.17 8.38
N LEU A 88 -10.39 6.14 8.58
CA LEU A 88 -10.68 5.09 9.58
C LEU A 88 -10.45 5.57 11.03
N GLU A 89 -9.55 6.53 11.25
CA GLU A 89 -9.35 7.20 12.54
C GLU A 89 -9.50 8.72 12.41
N PRO A 90 -10.73 9.26 12.19
CA PRO A 90 -10.92 10.67 11.90
C PRO A 90 -10.64 11.58 13.10
N HIS A 91 -10.65 11.06 14.32
CA HIS A 91 -10.49 11.85 15.56
C HIS A 91 -9.05 11.97 16.03
N ARG A 92 -8.12 11.21 15.44
CA ARG A 92 -6.71 11.26 15.84
C ARG A 92 -6.07 12.58 15.44
N GLN A 93 -5.47 13.25 16.42
CA GLN A 93 -4.86 14.56 16.21
C GLN A 93 -3.39 14.43 15.76
N TRP A 94 -3.19 14.03 14.50
CA TRP A 94 -1.87 13.78 13.93
C TRP A 94 -0.89 14.94 14.09
N HIS A 95 -1.36 16.18 13.99
CA HIS A 95 -0.53 17.36 14.17
C HIS A 95 0.02 17.50 15.60
N ARG A 96 -0.76 17.13 16.63
CA ARG A 96 -0.30 17.12 18.03
C ARG A 96 0.72 16.03 18.26
N LEU A 97 0.48 14.83 17.74
CA LEU A 97 1.44 13.74 17.82
C LEU A 97 2.77 14.13 17.17
N ARG A 98 2.72 14.70 15.97
CA ARG A 98 3.92 15.20 15.29
C ARG A 98 4.67 16.24 16.13
N SER A 99 3.98 17.28 16.62
CA SER A 99 4.59 18.31 17.46
C SER A 99 5.22 17.74 18.73
N TRP A 100 4.58 16.76 19.34
CA TRP A 100 5.10 16.08 20.51
C TRP A 100 6.36 15.26 20.19
N ILE A 101 6.38 14.51 19.09
CA ILE A 101 7.57 13.78 18.62
C ILE A 101 8.72 14.75 18.34
N ASP A 102 8.46 15.85 17.62
CA ASP A 102 9.48 16.84 17.28
C ASP A 102 10.07 17.51 18.53
N ALA A 103 9.25 17.81 19.55
CA ALA A 103 9.69 18.38 20.83
C ALA A 103 10.50 17.39 21.69
N SER A 104 10.23 16.10 21.58
CA SER A 104 10.89 15.04 22.34
C SER A 104 12.04 14.35 21.59
N ARG A 105 12.36 14.84 20.38
CA ARG A 105 13.37 14.23 19.52
C ARG A 105 14.76 14.31 20.15
N ASP A 106 15.35 13.15 20.36
CA ASP A 106 16.72 13.03 20.83
C ASP A 106 17.70 13.28 19.67
N PRO A 107 18.78 14.06 19.86
CA PRO A 107 19.81 14.30 18.85
C PRO A 107 20.49 13.03 18.30
N THR A 108 20.39 11.91 19.01
CA THR A 108 20.93 10.61 18.56
C THR A 108 20.01 9.89 17.56
N TRP A 109 18.81 10.39 17.32
CA TRP A 109 17.92 9.80 16.32
C TRP A 109 18.48 10.00 14.92
N PRO A 110 18.33 9.00 14.04
CA PRO A 110 18.65 9.18 12.63
C PRO A 110 17.89 10.38 12.04
N PRO A 111 18.50 11.13 11.10
CA PRO A 111 17.80 12.20 10.42
C PRO A 111 16.60 11.67 9.64
N PHE A 112 15.53 12.42 9.64
CA PHE A 112 14.32 12.13 8.85
C PHE A 112 13.57 13.42 8.53
N ALA A 113 12.73 13.36 7.49
CA ALA A 113 11.78 14.41 7.14
C ALA A 113 10.35 13.85 7.17
N TRP A 114 9.41 14.63 7.72
CA TRP A 114 8.00 14.30 7.62
C TRP A 114 7.51 14.39 6.16
N GLN A 115 6.63 13.48 5.80
CA GLN A 115 5.97 13.49 4.50
C GLN A 115 4.64 14.22 4.63
N GLU A 116 4.54 15.43 4.07
CA GLU A 116 3.43 16.36 4.27
C GLU A 116 2.15 16.00 3.49
N ASP A 117 2.24 15.10 2.54
CA ASP A 117 1.12 14.64 1.70
C ASP A 117 0.27 13.54 2.34
N PHE A 118 0.66 13.05 3.51
CA PHE A 118 -0.14 12.11 4.30
C PHE A 118 -1.07 12.88 5.25
N GLN A 119 -2.35 12.50 5.26
CA GLN A 119 -3.40 13.22 5.99
C GLN A 119 -3.97 12.43 7.16
N SER A 120 -3.90 11.10 7.08
CA SER A 120 -4.56 10.19 8.03
C SER A 120 -3.57 9.25 8.75
N CYS A 121 -2.29 9.55 8.65
CA CYS A 121 -1.20 8.94 9.39
C CYS A 121 0.02 9.86 9.36
N LEU A 122 1.05 9.57 10.17
CA LEU A 122 2.35 10.24 10.06
C LEU A 122 3.33 9.33 9.33
N VAL A 123 4.12 9.92 8.45
CA VAL A 123 5.15 9.20 7.73
C VAL A 123 6.46 9.97 7.81
N ALA A 124 7.44 9.39 8.48
CA ALA A 124 8.82 9.86 8.52
C ALA A 124 9.63 9.17 7.44
N ARG A 125 10.39 9.93 6.66
CA ARG A 125 11.28 9.39 5.62
C ARG A 125 12.73 9.66 5.98
N ALA A 126 13.50 8.60 6.11
CA ALA A 126 14.95 8.65 6.24
C ALA A 126 15.65 8.72 4.87
N ASP A 127 16.91 9.15 4.85
CA ASP A 127 17.70 9.22 3.63
C ASP A 127 18.14 7.85 3.12
N THR A 128 18.37 6.91 4.05
CA THR A 128 18.82 5.54 3.75
C THR A 128 17.92 4.49 4.38
N TYR A 129 17.99 3.25 3.85
CA TYR A 129 17.31 2.09 4.46
C TYR A 129 17.81 1.81 5.89
N ALA A 130 19.13 1.92 6.12
CA ALA A 130 19.74 1.69 7.42
C ALA A 130 19.30 2.73 8.47
N GLU A 131 19.08 3.97 8.08
CA GLU A 131 18.51 5.00 8.95
C GLU A 131 17.06 4.71 9.27
N ALA A 132 16.23 4.35 8.28
CA ALA A 132 14.85 3.97 8.51
C ALA A 132 14.74 2.75 9.46
N GLU A 133 15.64 1.79 9.33
CA GLU A 133 15.71 0.62 10.22
C GLU A 133 16.05 1.00 11.66
N ARG A 134 16.92 1.98 11.87
CA ARG A 134 17.24 2.51 13.22
C ARG A 134 16.17 3.46 13.77
N LEU A 135 15.42 4.12 12.88
CA LEU A 135 14.38 5.08 13.26
C LEU A 135 13.11 4.37 13.75
N ALA A 136 12.68 3.29 13.11
CA ALA A 136 11.44 2.59 13.46
C ALA A 136 11.35 2.14 14.93
N PRO A 137 12.40 1.51 15.54
CA PRO A 137 12.37 1.17 16.95
C PRO A 137 12.28 2.38 17.89
N ARG A 138 12.79 3.55 17.46
CA ARG A 138 12.70 4.78 18.27
C ARG A 138 11.27 5.28 18.37
N PHE A 139 10.54 5.27 17.24
CA PHE A 139 9.12 5.58 17.26
C PHE A 139 8.31 4.52 18.02
N PHE A 140 8.67 3.24 17.86
CA PHE A 140 7.99 2.15 18.57
C PHE A 140 8.16 2.25 20.08
N ALA A 141 9.40 2.45 20.57
CA ALA A 141 9.67 2.63 22.00
C ALA A 141 8.87 3.82 22.54
N ARG A 142 8.83 4.90 21.80
CA ARG A 142 8.10 6.09 22.20
C ARG A 142 6.58 5.87 22.24
N ALA A 143 6.02 5.13 21.27
CA ALA A 143 4.60 4.78 21.23
C ALA A 143 4.19 3.81 22.37
N ALA A 144 5.13 3.10 22.96
CA ALA A 144 4.88 2.15 24.05
C ALA A 144 5.01 2.77 25.46
N ASP A 145 5.61 3.95 25.59
CA ASP A 145 5.95 4.53 26.88
C ASP A 145 4.77 5.16 27.65
N ASP A 146 3.61 5.37 26.99
CA ASP A 146 2.48 6.07 27.60
C ASP A 146 1.14 5.52 27.09
N ASP A 147 0.47 4.70 27.91
CA ASP A 147 -0.82 4.10 27.56
C ASP A 147 -1.95 5.13 27.37
N ASP A 148 -1.81 6.34 27.94
CA ASP A 148 -2.80 7.43 27.85
C ASP A 148 -2.31 8.60 26.99
N GLY A 149 -1.14 8.52 26.40
CA GLY A 149 -0.53 9.57 25.58
C GLY A 149 -1.14 9.72 24.19
N PRO A 150 -0.76 10.76 23.43
CA PRO A 150 -1.23 10.99 22.07
C PRO A 150 -0.79 9.87 21.09
N GLU A 151 0.16 9.04 21.47
CA GLU A 151 0.67 7.87 20.76
C GLU A 151 0.00 6.55 21.12
N ALA A 152 -0.86 6.51 22.13
CA ALA A 152 -1.58 5.29 22.52
C ALA A 152 -2.35 4.68 21.34
N GLY A 153 -2.28 3.35 21.20
CA GLY A 153 -2.94 2.63 20.11
C GLY A 153 -2.32 2.91 18.73
N LEU A 154 -1.02 3.21 18.66
CA LEU A 154 -0.29 3.33 17.40
C LEU A 154 0.42 2.03 17.02
N ARG A 155 0.37 1.74 15.74
CA ARG A 155 1.23 0.76 15.08
C ARG A 155 2.35 1.49 14.35
N VAL A 156 3.58 1.08 14.58
CA VAL A 156 4.77 1.59 13.88
C VAL A 156 5.31 0.50 12.98
N PHE A 157 5.53 0.79 11.72
CA PHE A 157 6.13 -0.15 10.79
C PHE A 157 6.95 0.57 9.70
N ARG A 158 7.82 -0.18 9.06
CA ARG A 158 8.69 0.32 8.01
C ARG A 158 8.26 -0.21 6.64
N ASP A 159 8.26 0.69 5.65
CA ASP A 159 8.16 0.36 4.24
C ASP A 159 9.27 1.10 3.46
N GLY A 160 10.27 0.36 3.04
CA GLY A 160 11.44 0.93 2.41
C GLY A 160 12.17 1.91 3.34
N ARG A 161 12.32 3.17 2.91
CA ARG A 161 12.91 4.28 3.68
C ARG A 161 11.90 5.06 4.51
N LYS A 162 10.64 4.65 4.51
CA LYS A 162 9.57 5.30 5.26
C LYS A 162 9.28 4.53 6.54
N VAL A 163 8.99 5.25 7.59
CA VAL A 163 8.46 4.73 8.85
C VAL A 163 7.07 5.34 9.02
N PHE A 164 6.07 4.48 9.11
CA PHE A 164 4.68 4.83 9.29
C PHE A 164 4.30 4.77 10.76
N LEU A 165 3.57 5.77 11.22
CA LEU A 165 2.85 5.80 12.49
C LEU A 165 1.36 5.90 12.13
N ILE A 166 0.61 4.87 12.41
CA ILE A 166 -0.79 4.72 12.02
C ILE A 166 -1.56 4.08 13.19
N GLY A 167 -2.84 4.28 13.28
CA GLY A 167 -3.63 3.63 14.32
C GLY A 167 -3.47 2.11 14.31
N GLU A 168 -3.39 1.50 15.47
CA GLU A 168 -3.16 0.06 15.62
C GLU A 168 -4.18 -0.79 14.88
N ALA A 169 -5.45 -0.38 14.95
CA ALA A 169 -6.55 -1.06 14.26
C ALA A 169 -6.56 -0.81 12.75
N VAL A 170 -5.88 0.24 12.26
CA VAL A 170 -5.92 0.63 10.85
C VAL A 170 -4.99 -0.24 10.01
N ASN A 171 -5.53 -0.88 8.99
CA ASN A 171 -4.78 -1.65 8.01
C ASN A 171 -5.60 -1.82 6.72
N LYS A 172 -4.97 -2.34 5.66
CA LYS A 172 -5.61 -2.55 4.36
C LYS A 172 -6.80 -3.50 4.42
N TRP A 173 -6.78 -4.51 5.29
CA TRP A 173 -7.90 -5.45 5.42
C TRP A 173 -9.17 -4.76 5.93
N GLN A 174 -9.05 -3.95 6.97
CA GLN A 174 -10.18 -3.18 7.47
C GLN A 174 -10.70 -2.18 6.45
N ALA A 175 -9.79 -1.51 5.73
CA ALA A 175 -10.15 -0.61 4.65
C ALA A 175 -10.92 -1.31 3.53
N LEU A 176 -10.50 -2.52 3.13
CA LEU A 176 -11.21 -3.34 2.16
C LEU A 176 -12.58 -3.76 2.68
N GLY A 177 -12.73 -4.07 3.98
CA GLY A 177 -14.02 -4.35 4.61
C GLY A 177 -14.98 -3.16 4.55
N VAL A 178 -14.50 -1.93 4.72
CA VAL A 178 -15.31 -0.71 4.55
C VAL A 178 -15.78 -0.53 3.11
N LEU A 179 -14.92 -0.82 2.11
CA LEU A 179 -15.26 -0.68 0.69
C LEU A 179 -16.19 -1.77 0.17
N LEU A 180 -15.92 -3.01 0.53
CA LEU A 180 -16.48 -4.20 -0.12
C LEU A 180 -17.43 -4.99 0.79
N GLY A 181 -17.42 -4.69 2.10
CA GLY A 181 -18.16 -5.47 3.09
C GLY A 181 -17.69 -6.93 3.07
N GLU A 182 -18.64 -7.87 3.18
CA GLU A 182 -18.36 -9.32 3.17
C GLU A 182 -17.74 -9.82 1.87
N ARG A 183 -17.93 -9.10 0.75
CA ARG A 183 -17.32 -9.45 -0.55
C ARG A 183 -15.79 -9.36 -0.55
N ALA A 184 -15.18 -8.67 0.42
CA ALA A 184 -13.73 -8.59 0.51
C ALA A 184 -13.09 -9.97 0.66
N ALA A 185 -13.69 -10.86 1.44
CA ALA A 185 -13.16 -12.20 1.70
C ALA A 185 -13.18 -13.12 0.45
N SER A 186 -14.22 -13.01 -0.39
CA SER A 186 -14.34 -13.80 -1.64
C SER A 186 -13.55 -13.21 -2.81
N GLY A 187 -12.73 -12.20 -2.54
CA GLY A 187 -11.95 -11.49 -3.55
C GLY A 187 -10.71 -12.25 -4.03
N VAL A 188 -10.20 -11.80 -5.17
CA VAL A 188 -8.85 -12.11 -5.68
C VAL A 188 -7.97 -10.89 -5.47
N GLY A 189 -6.74 -11.08 -5.01
CA GLY A 189 -5.86 -9.95 -4.82
C GLY A 189 -4.39 -10.28 -4.88
N PHE A 190 -3.59 -9.31 -5.32
CA PHE A 190 -2.16 -9.45 -5.55
C PHE A 190 -1.37 -8.44 -4.71
N GLY A 191 -0.39 -8.92 -3.96
CA GLY A 191 0.48 -8.10 -3.13
C GLY A 191 1.90 -8.67 -3.07
N ASP A 192 2.87 -7.85 -2.68
CA ASP A 192 4.28 -8.22 -2.63
C ASP A 192 5.01 -7.79 -1.34
N GLY A 193 4.44 -6.86 -0.58
CA GLY A 193 5.05 -6.29 0.62
C GLY A 193 4.52 -6.87 1.93
N LEU A 194 5.29 -6.69 3.01
CA LEU A 194 4.88 -7.14 4.36
C LEU A 194 3.54 -6.54 4.81
N ASN A 195 3.25 -5.31 4.40
CA ASN A 195 2.00 -4.63 4.68
C ASN A 195 0.81 -5.18 3.87
N ASP A 196 1.03 -6.14 2.96
CA ASP A 196 -0.03 -6.84 2.25
C ASP A 196 -0.45 -8.14 2.97
N VAL A 197 0.37 -8.67 3.87
CA VAL A 197 0.07 -9.89 4.63
C VAL A 197 -1.27 -9.78 5.35
N CYS A 198 -1.59 -8.62 5.94
CA CYS A 198 -2.79 -8.40 6.73
C CYS A 198 -4.11 -8.64 5.97
N TRP A 199 -4.13 -8.55 4.65
CA TRP A 199 -5.31 -8.79 3.84
C TRP A 199 -5.20 -10.05 2.96
N LEU A 200 -3.98 -10.41 2.51
CA LEU A 200 -3.76 -11.65 1.74
C LEU A 200 -4.10 -12.91 2.53
N THR A 201 -4.03 -12.87 3.86
CA THR A 201 -4.44 -13.98 4.74
C THR A 201 -5.94 -14.19 4.83
N HIS A 202 -6.75 -13.23 4.39
CA HIS A 202 -8.20 -13.21 4.59
C HIS A 202 -9.00 -13.38 3.30
N ILE A 203 -8.37 -13.22 2.14
CA ILE A 203 -9.04 -13.34 0.85
C ILE A 203 -8.97 -14.79 0.33
N GLU A 204 -9.98 -15.18 -0.44
CA GLU A 204 -10.11 -16.53 -0.99
C GLU A 204 -8.97 -16.89 -1.96
N ARG A 205 -8.54 -15.93 -2.76
CA ARG A 205 -7.56 -16.17 -3.84
C ARG A 205 -6.42 -15.15 -3.81
N PRO A 206 -5.47 -15.32 -2.87
CA PRO A 206 -4.30 -14.46 -2.83
C PRO A 206 -3.32 -14.82 -3.96
N GLY A 207 -2.59 -13.81 -4.45
CA GLY A 207 -1.52 -14.01 -5.40
C GLY A 207 -0.33 -13.10 -5.15
N THR A 208 0.84 -13.50 -5.65
CA THR A 208 2.06 -12.73 -5.51
C THR A 208 3.04 -12.97 -6.66
N LEU A 209 4.04 -12.11 -6.77
CA LEU A 209 5.08 -12.19 -7.76
C LEU A 209 6.29 -12.99 -7.24
N HIS A 210 7.09 -13.51 -8.15
CA HIS A 210 8.42 -13.99 -7.80
C HIS A 210 9.26 -12.84 -7.22
N GLY A 211 9.99 -13.10 -6.14
CA GLY A 211 10.82 -12.09 -5.48
C GLY A 211 10.07 -11.18 -4.48
N CYS A 212 8.81 -11.48 -4.16
CA CYS A 212 8.07 -10.84 -3.07
C CYS A 212 8.71 -11.10 -1.71
N ALA A 213 8.23 -10.41 -0.67
CA ALA A 213 8.66 -10.67 0.70
C ALA A 213 8.42 -12.14 1.09
N PRO A 214 9.35 -12.79 1.81
CA PRO A 214 9.23 -14.22 2.19
C PRO A 214 7.94 -14.55 2.92
N GLU A 215 7.46 -13.65 3.77
CA GLU A 215 6.20 -13.80 4.52
C GLU A 215 4.99 -13.80 3.60
N VAL A 216 4.98 -12.94 2.58
CA VAL A 216 3.92 -12.91 1.55
C VAL A 216 3.90 -14.23 0.80
N LEU A 217 5.08 -14.71 0.35
CA LEU A 217 5.19 -15.98 -0.34
C LEU A 217 4.65 -17.15 0.51
N ARG A 218 4.97 -17.16 1.81
CA ARG A 218 4.50 -18.18 2.76
C ARG A 218 2.97 -18.16 2.89
N VAL A 219 2.39 -16.96 3.05
CA VAL A 219 0.93 -16.78 3.18
C VAL A 219 0.21 -17.23 1.92
N VAL A 220 0.65 -16.76 0.75
CA VAL A 220 0.02 -17.10 -0.54
C VAL A 220 0.08 -18.61 -0.80
N ARG A 221 1.23 -19.25 -0.54
CA ARG A 221 1.36 -20.72 -0.70
C ARG A 221 0.49 -21.49 0.29
N ALA A 222 0.42 -21.05 1.56
CA ALA A 222 -0.41 -21.71 2.57
C ALA A 222 -1.91 -21.68 2.22
N ALA A 223 -2.35 -20.62 1.55
CA ALA A 223 -3.72 -20.48 1.06
C ALA A 223 -3.98 -21.18 -0.30
N GLY A 224 -2.98 -21.86 -0.88
CA GLY A 224 -3.11 -22.42 -2.23
C GLY A 224 -3.23 -21.37 -3.33
N GLY A 225 -2.78 -20.15 -3.07
CA GLY A 225 -2.86 -19.03 -3.99
C GLY A 225 -1.85 -19.08 -5.14
N ILE A 226 -1.87 -18.07 -5.99
CA ILE A 226 -1.09 -18.03 -7.24
C ILE A 226 0.25 -17.34 -6.98
N VAL A 227 1.35 -18.00 -7.34
CA VAL A 227 2.69 -17.42 -7.35
C VAL A 227 3.18 -17.33 -8.79
N ALA A 228 3.35 -16.11 -9.30
CA ALA A 228 3.89 -15.93 -10.65
C ALA A 228 5.31 -16.49 -10.76
N SER A 229 5.62 -17.03 -11.93
CA SER A 229 6.94 -17.61 -12.23
C SER A 229 8.04 -16.54 -12.32
N GLN A 230 7.66 -15.27 -12.55
CA GLN A 230 8.54 -14.13 -12.73
C GLN A 230 8.14 -12.97 -11.79
N GLY A 231 9.09 -12.05 -11.56
CA GLY A 231 8.83 -10.77 -10.92
C GLY A 231 8.47 -9.67 -11.92
N GLY A 232 8.28 -8.45 -11.41
CA GLY A 232 8.10 -7.27 -12.25
C GLY A 232 6.90 -7.33 -13.19
N HIS A 233 7.01 -6.62 -14.31
CA HIS A 233 5.92 -6.52 -15.31
C HIS A 233 5.49 -7.87 -15.89
N ALA A 234 6.41 -8.80 -16.06
CA ALA A 234 6.11 -10.13 -16.59
C ALA A 234 5.26 -10.93 -15.61
N GLY A 235 5.60 -10.91 -14.33
CA GLY A 235 4.88 -11.62 -13.29
C GLY A 235 3.45 -11.11 -13.11
N ILE A 236 3.24 -9.78 -13.05
CA ILE A 236 1.88 -9.26 -12.95
C ILE A 236 1.07 -9.53 -14.22
N THR A 237 1.68 -9.51 -15.40
CA THR A 237 1.01 -9.91 -16.64
C THR A 237 0.55 -11.38 -16.58
N GLU A 238 1.37 -12.27 -16.04
CA GLU A 238 1.04 -13.68 -15.81
C GLU A 238 -0.17 -13.82 -14.88
N LEU A 239 -0.16 -13.15 -13.72
CA LEU A 239 -1.26 -13.18 -12.75
C LEU A 239 -2.59 -12.69 -13.37
N LEU A 240 -2.56 -11.58 -14.10
CA LEU A 240 -3.77 -11.03 -14.74
C LEU A 240 -4.31 -11.99 -15.81
N ARG A 241 -3.46 -12.62 -16.60
CA ARG A 241 -3.89 -13.64 -17.60
C ARG A 241 -4.50 -14.88 -16.95
N THR A 242 -3.92 -15.34 -15.84
CA THR A 242 -4.48 -16.47 -15.08
C THR A 242 -5.88 -16.11 -14.59
N LEU A 243 -6.05 -14.93 -14.00
CA LEU A 243 -7.35 -14.46 -13.54
C LEU A 243 -8.37 -14.31 -14.68
N GLU A 244 -7.96 -13.77 -15.84
CA GLU A 244 -8.82 -13.67 -17.02
C GLU A 244 -9.29 -15.02 -17.53
N ALA A 245 -8.44 -16.05 -17.48
CA ALA A 245 -8.80 -17.40 -17.93
C ALA A 245 -9.85 -18.06 -17.02
N GLU A 246 -9.82 -17.77 -15.73
CA GLU A 246 -10.73 -18.32 -14.72
C GLU A 246 -12.07 -17.58 -14.62
N THR A 247 -12.14 -16.36 -15.10
CA THR A 247 -13.35 -15.52 -15.07
C THR A 247 -14.14 -15.56 -16.37
N ARG A 248 -13.75 -16.41 -17.34
CA ARG A 248 -14.48 -16.66 -18.59
C ARG A 248 -15.60 -17.66 -18.37
#